data_1808ac0b4177e6aba777d3ac69bfc669
#
_entry.id   1808ac0b4177e6aba777d3ac69bfc669
#
_cell.length_a   1.000
_cell.length_b   1.000
_cell.length_c   1.000
_cell.angle_alpha   90.00
_cell.angle_beta   90.00
_cell.angle_gamma   90.00
#
_symmetry.space_group_name_H-M   'P 1'
#
loop_
_entity.id
_entity.type
_entity.pdbx_description
1 polymer ?
#
loop_
_entity_poly.entity_id
_entity_poly.type
_entity_poly.pdbx_seq_one_letter_code
_entity_poly.pdbx_strand_id
1 'polypeptide(L)'
;MKNISTVAIILCFTLLIVPLISYLFGTSLGALEWEALKTLIIITSIAIAYSFIVGELTNNNSQVDKLWSILPIVYVWVVAYYGNFAPRLVIMAILASTWGIRLTTNFALKGAYQWRFWEGEEDYRWKVLREKPEFKPRWKWTLFNLLFICTYQQILILLFTLPSLVALQHKDTSLTLFDYVVAGFMLFFILYEATADIQHWNFQSKKWQKIHAGEPLSGDYQKGFLDKGLWAYSRHPNYFAEQSIWICFYLFSVIASGEWINWSIAGCLLLLVLFRGSSDFGESLSANKYSEYKDYQKKTARFIPFLKL
;
A
#
# COMPACT_ATOMS: atom_id res chain seq x y z
N MET A 1 -14.82 -11.46 2.83
CA MET A 1 -14.66 -11.06 4.24
C MET A 1 -15.81 -11.69 5.01
N LYS A 2 -15.50 -12.66 5.89
CA LYS A 2 -16.54 -13.48 6.53
C LYS A 2 -17.34 -12.77 7.64
N ASN A 3 -16.89 -11.56 8.07
CA ASN A 3 -17.65 -10.84 9.09
C ASN A 3 -17.21 -9.36 9.13
N ILE A 4 -18.09 -8.44 8.78
CA ILE A 4 -17.84 -6.97 8.84
C ILE A 4 -17.45 -6.55 10.27
N SER A 5 -18.06 -7.18 11.28
CA SER A 5 -17.76 -6.91 12.69
C SER A 5 -16.30 -7.24 13.04
N THR A 6 -15.75 -8.36 12.55
CA THR A 6 -14.35 -8.74 12.78
C THR A 6 -13.37 -7.72 12.18
N VAL A 7 -13.66 -7.25 10.96
CA VAL A 7 -12.86 -6.22 10.30
C VAL A 7 -12.93 -4.91 11.07
N ALA A 8 -14.13 -4.48 11.48
CA ALA A 8 -14.30 -3.26 12.26
C ALA A 8 -13.57 -3.33 13.62
N ILE A 9 -13.60 -4.48 14.30
CA ILE A 9 -12.86 -4.70 15.55
C ILE A 9 -11.36 -4.63 15.33
N ILE A 10 -10.83 -5.30 14.29
CA ILE A 10 -9.41 -5.26 13.95
C ILE A 10 -8.99 -3.82 13.61
N LEU A 11 -9.79 -3.11 12.83
CA LEU A 11 -9.52 -1.72 12.47
C LEU A 11 -9.55 -0.80 13.70
N CYS A 12 -10.55 -0.93 14.55
CA CYS A 12 -10.65 -0.16 15.79
C CYS A 12 -9.45 -0.44 16.71
N PHE A 13 -9.13 -1.70 16.91
CA PHE A 13 -7.99 -2.11 17.73
C PHE A 13 -6.67 -1.54 17.17
N THR A 14 -6.41 -1.73 15.87
CA THR A 14 -5.14 -1.33 15.27
C THR A 14 -5.02 0.18 15.05
N LEU A 15 -6.12 0.89 14.73
CA LEU A 15 -6.09 2.35 14.50
C LEU A 15 -6.15 3.18 15.79
N LEU A 16 -6.71 2.66 16.86
CA LEU A 16 -6.89 3.40 18.11
C LEU A 16 -6.06 2.81 19.25
N ILE A 17 -6.20 1.52 19.51
CA ILE A 17 -5.59 0.88 20.70
C ILE A 17 -4.08 0.73 20.52
N VAL A 18 -3.60 0.21 19.40
CA VAL A 18 -2.15 0.00 19.18
C VAL A 18 -1.39 1.33 19.15
N PRO A 19 -1.79 2.36 18.39
CA PRO A 19 -1.14 3.66 18.45
C PRO A 19 -1.19 4.30 19.84
N LEU A 20 -2.33 4.19 20.54
CA LEU A 20 -2.47 4.75 21.89
C LEU A 20 -1.54 4.06 22.90
N ILE A 21 -1.49 2.73 22.91
CA ILE A 21 -0.58 1.98 23.79
C ILE A 21 0.87 2.30 23.44
N SER A 22 1.22 2.30 22.17
CA SER A 22 2.57 2.62 21.71
C SER A 22 2.97 4.06 22.09
N TYR A 23 2.03 5.01 22.02
CA TYR A 23 2.27 6.40 22.41
C TYR A 23 2.44 6.55 23.94
N LEU A 24 1.61 5.86 24.73
CA LEU A 24 1.66 5.95 26.21
C LEU A 24 2.89 5.25 26.82
N PHE A 25 3.39 4.21 26.19
CA PHE A 25 4.51 3.39 26.67
C PHE A 25 5.79 3.54 25.81
N GLY A 26 5.73 4.31 24.73
CA GLY A 26 6.87 4.60 23.87
C GLY A 26 7.59 5.88 24.29
N THR A 27 8.65 6.22 23.56
CA THR A 27 9.37 7.49 23.74
C THR A 27 8.48 8.66 23.35
N SER A 28 8.32 9.63 24.25
CA SER A 28 7.51 10.82 23.99
C SER A 28 8.10 11.65 22.85
N LEU A 29 7.23 12.20 21.99
CA LEU A 29 7.64 13.12 20.93
C LEU A 29 8.11 14.46 21.52
N GLY A 30 9.25 14.95 21.05
CA GLY A 30 9.73 16.30 21.35
C GLY A 30 8.99 17.37 20.54
N ALA A 31 9.36 18.62 20.76
CA ALA A 31 8.72 19.77 20.08
C ALA A 31 8.89 19.70 18.55
N LEU A 32 10.06 19.28 18.08
CA LEU A 32 10.39 19.18 16.65
C LEU A 32 9.53 18.12 15.96
N GLU A 33 9.42 16.93 16.58
CA GLU A 33 8.61 15.82 16.06
C GLU A 33 7.13 16.18 16.06
N TRP A 34 6.65 16.90 17.06
CA TRP A 34 5.28 17.41 17.09
C TRP A 34 4.98 18.39 15.96
N GLU A 35 5.90 19.32 15.64
CA GLU A 35 5.73 20.23 14.51
C GLU A 35 5.72 19.48 13.17
N ALA A 36 6.63 18.51 13.00
CA ALA A 36 6.61 17.63 11.83
C ALA A 36 5.29 16.87 11.72
N LEU A 37 4.85 16.22 12.81
CA LEU A 37 3.61 15.44 12.84
C LEU A 37 2.36 16.29 12.54
N LYS A 38 2.27 17.51 13.10
CA LYS A 38 1.19 18.46 12.77
C LYS A 38 1.14 18.76 11.28
N THR A 39 2.31 19.01 10.66
CA THR A 39 2.39 19.25 9.21
C THR A 39 1.88 18.04 8.43
N LEU A 40 2.29 16.83 8.81
CA LEU A 40 1.82 15.59 8.17
C LEU A 40 0.30 15.40 8.34
N ILE A 41 -0.25 15.68 9.52
CA ILE A 41 -1.70 15.60 9.79
C ILE A 41 -2.47 16.60 8.92
N ILE A 42 -1.96 17.84 8.76
CA ILE A 42 -2.59 18.83 7.88
C ILE A 42 -2.61 18.34 6.43
N ILE A 43 -1.49 17.83 5.91
CA ILE A 43 -1.40 17.29 4.55
C ILE A 43 -2.38 16.12 4.39
N THR A 44 -2.42 15.21 5.37
CA THR A 44 -3.35 14.05 5.37
C THR A 44 -4.80 14.52 5.36
N SER A 45 -5.15 15.53 6.17
CA SER A 45 -6.52 16.08 6.23
C SER A 45 -6.95 16.70 4.90
N ILE A 46 -6.04 17.42 4.23
CA ILE A 46 -6.26 17.95 2.88
C ILE A 46 -6.45 16.82 1.88
N ALA A 47 -5.63 15.77 1.95
CA ALA A 47 -5.73 14.61 1.07
C ALA A 47 -7.05 13.84 1.26
N ILE A 48 -7.53 13.69 2.50
CA ILE A 48 -8.85 13.11 2.81
C ILE A 48 -9.95 13.95 2.17
N ALA A 49 -9.94 15.27 2.42
CA ALA A 49 -10.95 16.19 1.88
C ALA A 49 -10.94 16.17 0.34
N TYR A 50 -9.76 16.23 -0.28
CA TYR A 50 -9.61 16.14 -1.74
C TYR A 50 -10.17 14.80 -2.27
N SER A 51 -9.73 13.67 -1.72
CA SER A 51 -10.15 12.35 -2.19
C SER A 51 -11.66 12.16 -2.08
N PHE A 52 -12.26 12.63 -0.99
CA PHE A 52 -13.68 12.52 -0.76
C PHE A 52 -14.48 13.45 -1.70
N ILE A 53 -14.17 14.74 -1.71
CA ILE A 53 -14.92 15.73 -2.50
C ILE A 53 -14.82 15.40 -4.00
N VAL A 54 -13.61 15.17 -4.48
CA VAL A 54 -13.40 14.89 -5.90
C VAL A 54 -13.96 13.52 -6.28
N GLY A 55 -13.82 12.52 -5.41
CA GLY A 55 -14.40 11.18 -5.60
C GLY A 55 -15.93 11.21 -5.75
N GLU A 56 -16.63 11.98 -4.88
CA GLU A 56 -18.10 12.14 -4.95
C GLU A 56 -18.54 12.94 -6.19
N LEU A 57 -17.78 13.98 -6.57
CA LEU A 57 -18.12 14.83 -7.73
C LEU A 57 -17.88 14.12 -9.07
N THR A 58 -16.84 13.30 -9.16
CA THR A 58 -16.45 12.61 -10.39
C THR A 58 -16.97 11.17 -10.49
N ASN A 59 -17.56 10.63 -9.41
CA ASN A 59 -17.88 9.22 -9.23
C ASN A 59 -16.66 8.28 -9.46
N ASN A 60 -15.45 8.78 -9.19
CA ASN A 60 -14.20 8.04 -9.30
C ASN A 60 -13.50 8.02 -7.94
N ASN A 61 -13.62 6.89 -7.23
CA ASN A 61 -13.05 6.71 -5.88
C ASN A 61 -11.55 6.41 -5.88
N SER A 62 -10.92 6.25 -7.06
CA SER A 62 -9.48 6.03 -7.17
C SER A 62 -8.63 7.28 -6.98
N GLN A 63 -9.21 8.38 -6.50
CA GLN A 63 -8.42 9.54 -6.07
C GLN A 63 -7.45 9.18 -4.93
N VAL A 64 -7.89 8.30 -4.02
CA VAL A 64 -7.02 7.78 -2.95
C VAL A 64 -5.89 6.91 -3.52
N ASP A 65 -6.20 6.06 -4.51
CA ASP A 65 -5.21 5.18 -5.14
C ASP A 65 -4.10 5.97 -5.83
N LYS A 66 -4.43 7.12 -6.44
CA LYS A 66 -3.46 8.05 -7.04
C LYS A 66 -2.53 8.66 -6.00
N LEU A 67 -3.07 9.03 -4.84
CA LEU A 67 -2.30 9.61 -3.76
C LEU A 67 -1.48 8.57 -2.99
N TRP A 68 -1.82 7.28 -3.10
CA TRP A 68 -1.14 6.19 -2.41
C TRP A 68 0.37 6.17 -2.63
N SER A 69 0.81 6.44 -3.86
CA SER A 69 2.23 6.46 -4.21
C SER A 69 2.91 7.83 -4.05
N ILE A 70 2.13 8.91 -3.97
CA ILE A 70 2.64 10.28 -3.92
C ILE A 70 2.85 10.74 -2.47
N LEU A 71 1.86 10.53 -1.60
CA LEU A 71 1.90 11.04 -0.23
C LEU A 71 3.05 10.49 0.62
N PRO A 72 3.43 9.20 0.55
CA PRO A 72 4.60 8.72 1.27
C PRO A 72 5.88 9.47 0.91
N ILE A 73 6.07 9.81 -0.37
CA ILE A 73 7.21 10.63 -0.81
C ILE A 73 7.16 11.98 -0.09
N VAL A 74 6.01 12.67 -0.16
CA VAL A 74 5.83 13.99 0.46
C VAL A 74 6.08 13.91 1.96
N TYR A 75 5.50 12.93 2.65
CA TYR A 75 5.63 12.78 4.10
C TYR A 75 7.10 12.58 4.53
N VAL A 76 7.81 11.68 3.86
CA VAL A 76 9.20 11.38 4.26
C VAL A 76 10.14 12.57 3.95
N TRP A 77 9.91 13.30 2.85
CA TRP A 77 10.67 14.52 2.58
C TRP A 77 10.35 15.66 3.55
N VAL A 78 9.10 15.80 3.99
CA VAL A 78 8.75 16.76 5.07
C VAL A 78 9.50 16.42 6.34
N VAL A 79 9.54 15.14 6.75
CA VAL A 79 10.28 14.72 7.94
C VAL A 79 11.79 14.95 7.76
N ALA A 80 12.34 14.67 6.57
CA ALA A 80 13.74 14.94 6.27
C ALA A 80 14.08 16.44 6.37
N TYR A 81 13.19 17.31 5.91
CA TYR A 81 13.33 18.77 6.05
C TYR A 81 13.40 19.19 7.52
N TYR A 82 12.47 18.72 8.37
CA TYR A 82 12.52 18.99 9.82
C TYR A 82 13.77 18.42 10.48
N GLY A 83 14.31 17.33 9.96
CA GLY A 83 15.57 16.73 10.40
C GLY A 83 16.85 17.36 9.82
N ASN A 84 16.75 18.54 9.16
CA ASN A 84 17.87 19.18 8.48
C ASN A 84 18.60 18.23 7.51
N PHE A 85 17.83 17.38 6.83
CA PHE A 85 18.33 16.40 5.88
C PHE A 85 19.39 15.46 6.47
N ALA A 86 19.21 15.04 7.73
CA ALA A 86 20.07 14.04 8.36
C ALA A 86 20.21 12.79 7.47
N PRO A 87 21.40 12.18 7.38
CA PRO A 87 21.70 11.16 6.35
C PRO A 87 20.73 9.98 6.32
N ARG A 88 20.29 9.47 7.48
CA ARG A 88 19.31 8.37 7.56
C ARG A 88 17.96 8.78 6.96
N LEU A 89 17.47 9.99 7.28
CA LEU A 89 16.21 10.51 6.75
C LEU A 89 16.27 10.71 5.23
N VAL A 90 17.42 11.15 4.71
CA VAL A 90 17.64 11.29 3.25
C VAL A 90 17.62 9.93 2.57
N ILE A 91 18.28 8.91 3.13
CA ILE A 91 18.23 7.53 2.60
C ILE A 91 16.79 7.03 2.56
N MET A 92 16.04 7.19 3.66
CA MET A 92 14.62 6.81 3.73
C MET A 92 13.79 7.55 2.67
N ALA A 93 14.01 8.85 2.49
CA ALA A 93 13.29 9.67 1.51
C ALA A 93 13.60 9.28 0.07
N ILE A 94 14.86 9.00 -0.27
CA ILE A 94 15.26 8.52 -1.59
C ILE A 94 14.63 7.16 -1.91
N LEU A 95 14.66 6.22 -0.95
CA LEU A 95 14.07 4.89 -1.13
C LEU A 95 12.54 4.96 -1.27
N ALA A 96 11.86 5.76 -0.45
CA ALA A 96 10.43 6.00 -0.57
C ALA A 96 10.08 6.67 -1.91
N SER A 97 10.92 7.60 -2.40
CA SER A 97 10.76 8.21 -3.72
C SER A 97 10.92 7.20 -4.84
N THR A 98 11.94 6.34 -4.77
CA THR A 98 12.16 5.27 -5.77
C THR A 98 10.96 4.32 -5.84
N TRP A 99 10.46 3.89 -4.68
CA TRP A 99 9.24 3.08 -4.58
C TRP A 99 8.02 3.80 -5.16
N GLY A 100 7.78 5.05 -4.74
CA GLY A 100 6.60 5.81 -5.15
C GLY A 100 6.60 6.16 -6.64
N ILE A 101 7.76 6.51 -7.23
CA ILE A 101 7.90 6.74 -8.68
C ILE A 101 7.58 5.46 -9.45
N ARG A 102 8.12 4.30 -9.02
CA ARG A 102 7.82 3.01 -9.63
C ARG A 102 6.30 2.70 -9.57
N LEU A 103 5.67 2.88 -8.41
CA LEU A 103 4.24 2.60 -8.23
C LEU A 103 3.37 3.56 -9.05
N THR A 104 3.71 4.86 -9.05
CA THR A 104 3.04 5.88 -9.88
C THR A 104 3.13 5.51 -11.37
N THR A 105 4.31 5.10 -11.84
CA THR A 105 4.50 4.67 -13.23
C THR A 105 3.65 3.46 -13.57
N ASN A 106 3.62 2.43 -12.70
CA ASN A 106 2.77 1.25 -12.91
C ASN A 106 1.29 1.61 -12.98
N PHE A 107 0.83 2.56 -12.15
CA PHE A 107 -0.55 3.00 -12.12
C PHE A 107 -0.88 3.89 -13.33
N ALA A 108 0.08 4.71 -13.79
CA ALA A 108 -0.05 5.51 -15.00
C ALA A 108 -0.22 4.65 -16.26
N LEU A 109 0.55 3.56 -16.38
CA LEU A 109 0.43 2.60 -17.48
C LEU A 109 -0.96 1.97 -17.58
N LYS A 110 -1.68 1.88 -16.46
CA LYS A 110 -3.06 1.39 -16.38
C LYS A 110 -4.12 2.45 -16.68
N GLY A 111 -3.72 3.66 -17.11
CA GLY A 111 -4.63 4.73 -17.47
C GLY A 111 -5.19 5.54 -16.30
N ALA A 112 -4.64 5.37 -15.08
CA ALA A 112 -5.14 6.05 -13.89
C ALA A 112 -4.92 7.55 -13.90
N TYR A 113 -3.87 8.03 -14.58
CA TYR A 113 -3.54 9.46 -14.67
C TYR A 113 -3.87 9.99 -16.06
N GLN A 114 -4.56 11.14 -16.07
CA GLN A 114 -4.87 11.94 -17.26
C GLN A 114 -4.35 13.37 -17.06
N TRP A 115 -4.40 14.19 -18.12
CA TRP A 115 -4.02 15.61 -18.03
C TRP A 115 -4.73 16.33 -16.88
N ARG A 116 -6.02 16.04 -16.70
CA ARG A 116 -6.76 16.44 -15.50
C ARG A 116 -6.61 15.37 -14.45
N PHE A 117 -5.92 15.69 -13.36
CA PHE A 117 -5.54 14.72 -12.33
C PHE A 117 -6.72 13.95 -11.72
N TRP A 118 -7.91 14.55 -11.68
CA TRP A 118 -9.14 13.90 -11.17
C TRP A 118 -9.79 12.93 -12.15
N GLU A 119 -9.41 12.93 -13.43
CA GLU A 119 -9.87 11.99 -14.46
C GLU A 119 -8.99 10.74 -14.50
N GLY A 120 -9.35 9.74 -15.26
CA GLY A 120 -8.64 8.50 -15.47
C GLY A 120 -9.44 7.27 -15.04
N GLU A 121 -8.86 6.11 -15.29
CA GLU A 121 -9.52 4.83 -14.97
C GLU A 121 -9.66 4.62 -13.46
N GLU A 122 -10.86 4.21 -13.05
CA GLU A 122 -11.14 3.79 -11.67
C GLU A 122 -10.72 2.33 -11.47
N ASP A 123 -10.13 2.01 -10.33
CA ASP A 123 -9.85 0.62 -9.97
C ASP A 123 -11.17 -0.17 -9.93
N TYR A 124 -11.23 -1.28 -10.65
CA TYR A 124 -12.42 -2.11 -10.81
C TYR A 124 -13.01 -2.60 -9.48
N ARG A 125 -12.22 -2.66 -8.43
CA ARG A 125 -12.67 -3.08 -7.09
C ARG A 125 -13.73 -2.15 -6.52
N TRP A 126 -13.59 -0.85 -6.76
CA TRP A 126 -14.57 0.14 -6.28
C TRP A 126 -15.92 -0.03 -7.00
N LYS A 127 -15.88 -0.26 -8.31
CA LYS A 127 -17.08 -0.53 -9.09
C LYS A 127 -17.80 -1.80 -8.60
N VAL A 128 -17.06 -2.90 -8.42
CA VAL A 128 -17.61 -4.16 -7.91
C VAL A 128 -18.19 -4.02 -6.50
N LEU A 129 -17.56 -3.23 -5.63
CA LEU A 129 -18.08 -2.97 -4.29
C LEU A 129 -19.34 -2.12 -4.32
N ARG A 130 -19.38 -1.08 -5.16
CA ARG A 130 -20.53 -0.18 -5.31
C ARG A 130 -21.80 -0.90 -5.79
N GLU A 131 -21.63 -1.93 -6.61
CA GLU A 131 -22.73 -2.75 -7.14
C GLU A 131 -23.33 -3.73 -6.12
N LYS A 132 -22.69 -3.94 -4.96
CA LYS A 132 -23.20 -4.84 -3.93
C LYS A 132 -24.51 -4.34 -3.30
N PRO A 133 -25.45 -5.25 -2.95
CA PRO A 133 -26.76 -4.87 -2.38
C PRO A 133 -26.67 -3.98 -1.14
N GLU A 134 -25.69 -4.19 -0.27
CA GLU A 134 -25.47 -3.41 0.95
C GLU A 134 -25.12 -1.94 0.68
N PHE A 135 -24.55 -1.63 -0.50
CA PHE A 135 -24.15 -0.28 -0.91
C PHE A 135 -25.11 0.39 -1.90
N LYS A 136 -26.20 -0.28 -2.31
CA LYS A 136 -27.22 0.33 -3.18
C LYS A 136 -27.79 1.65 -2.65
N PRO A 137 -28.08 1.83 -1.34
CA PRO A 137 -28.45 3.15 -0.82
C PRO A 137 -27.23 4.08 -0.89
N ARG A 138 -27.36 5.21 -1.64
CA ARG A 138 -26.25 6.14 -1.89
C ARG A 138 -25.56 6.62 -0.60
N TRP A 139 -26.33 6.90 0.46
CA TRP A 139 -25.76 7.36 1.73
C TRP A 139 -24.82 6.33 2.38
N LYS A 140 -25.08 5.02 2.21
CA LYS A 140 -24.21 3.96 2.71
C LYS A 140 -22.90 3.92 1.93
N TRP A 141 -22.96 4.08 0.62
CA TRP A 141 -21.77 4.20 -0.21
C TRP A 141 -20.95 5.44 0.15
N THR A 142 -21.59 6.61 0.24
CA THR A 142 -20.93 7.87 0.61
C THR A 142 -20.27 7.79 1.98
N LEU A 143 -20.93 7.16 2.98
CA LEU A 143 -20.34 6.94 4.30
C LEU A 143 -19.15 5.97 4.23
N PHE A 144 -19.27 4.89 3.47
CA PHE A 144 -18.18 3.94 3.25
C PHE A 144 -17.00 4.61 2.52
N ASN A 145 -17.27 5.42 1.50
CA ASN A 145 -16.28 6.22 0.81
C ASN A 145 -15.53 7.15 1.78
N LEU A 146 -16.27 7.94 2.56
CA LEU A 146 -15.65 8.85 3.53
C LEU A 146 -14.80 8.11 4.57
N LEU A 147 -15.36 7.10 5.22
CA LEU A 147 -14.71 6.47 6.38
C LEU A 147 -13.63 5.46 5.98
N PHE A 148 -13.92 4.61 4.99
CA PHE A 148 -13.02 3.51 4.64
C PHE A 148 -12.11 3.87 3.46
N ILE A 149 -12.66 4.41 2.36
CA ILE A 149 -11.83 4.68 1.18
C ILE A 149 -10.94 5.90 1.45
N CYS A 150 -11.52 7.03 1.86
CA CYS A 150 -10.76 8.27 2.02
C CYS A 150 -10.04 8.37 3.36
N THR A 151 -10.75 8.25 4.48
CA THR A 151 -10.14 8.51 5.80
C THR A 151 -9.20 7.37 6.22
N TYR A 152 -9.68 6.13 6.25
CA TYR A 152 -8.87 5.00 6.71
C TYR A 152 -7.60 4.81 5.88
N GLN A 153 -7.71 4.84 4.55
CA GLN A 153 -6.54 4.62 3.70
C GLN A 153 -5.53 5.76 3.79
N GLN A 154 -5.96 7.02 3.87
CA GLN A 154 -5.02 8.15 4.05
C GLN A 154 -4.33 8.12 5.42
N ILE A 155 -5.06 7.74 6.48
CA ILE A 155 -4.45 7.54 7.80
C ILE A 155 -3.45 6.36 7.76
N LEU A 156 -3.77 5.27 7.08
CA LEU A 156 -2.85 4.14 6.92
C LEU A 156 -1.57 4.56 6.19
N ILE A 157 -1.69 5.35 5.11
CA ILE A 157 -0.55 5.89 4.37
C ILE A 157 0.34 6.73 5.30
N LEU A 158 -0.24 7.59 6.13
CA LEU A 158 0.51 8.32 7.13
C LEU A 158 1.20 7.36 8.10
N LEU A 159 0.46 6.42 8.68
CA LEU A 159 0.97 5.54 9.74
C LEU A 159 2.17 4.70 9.32
N PHE A 160 2.17 4.13 8.11
CA PHE A 160 3.31 3.30 7.69
C PHE A 160 4.54 4.14 7.30
N THR A 161 4.42 5.49 7.17
CA THR A 161 5.56 6.39 6.99
C THR A 161 6.11 6.95 8.30
N LEU A 162 5.39 6.81 9.43
CA LEU A 162 5.81 7.32 10.75
C LEU A 162 7.11 6.72 11.32
N PRO A 163 7.66 5.58 10.85
CA PRO A 163 9.02 5.20 11.19
C PRO A 163 10.06 6.29 10.90
N SER A 164 9.82 7.14 9.90
CA SER A 164 10.66 8.32 9.65
C SER A 164 10.63 9.34 10.80
N LEU A 165 9.51 9.46 11.52
CA LEU A 165 9.40 10.35 12.68
C LEU A 165 10.20 9.82 13.89
N VAL A 166 10.25 8.51 14.08
CA VAL A 166 11.14 7.88 15.08
C VAL A 166 12.61 8.10 14.69
N ALA A 167 12.94 7.96 13.39
CA ALA A 167 14.28 8.27 12.91
C ALA A 167 14.65 9.75 13.10
N LEU A 168 13.68 10.69 13.03
CA LEU A 168 13.87 12.10 13.34
C LEU A 168 14.24 12.34 14.80
N GLN A 169 13.62 11.61 15.76
CA GLN A 169 13.98 11.69 17.18
C GLN A 169 15.45 11.33 17.42
N HIS A 170 16.01 10.49 16.57
CA HIS A 170 17.38 10.00 16.64
C HIS A 170 18.26 10.51 15.49
N LYS A 171 17.95 11.68 14.95
CA LYS A 171 18.61 12.23 13.75
C LYS A 171 20.13 12.40 13.88
N ASP A 172 20.60 12.61 15.11
CA ASP A 172 22.02 12.84 15.40
C ASP A 172 22.81 11.54 15.54
N THR A 173 22.16 10.36 15.47
CA THR A 173 22.84 9.08 15.48
C THR A 173 23.49 8.79 14.13
N SER A 174 24.76 8.33 14.16
CA SER A 174 25.51 8.00 12.95
C SER A 174 24.87 6.82 12.20
N LEU A 175 25.06 6.80 10.88
CA LEU A 175 24.74 5.64 10.07
C LEU A 175 25.61 4.43 10.47
N THR A 176 25.00 3.27 10.47
CA THR A 176 25.62 1.98 10.76
C THR A 176 25.62 1.10 9.52
N LEU A 177 26.35 -0.01 9.54
CA LEU A 177 26.30 -1.01 8.49
C LEU A 177 24.84 -1.51 8.26
N PHE A 178 24.04 -1.60 9.33
CA PHE A 178 22.67 -2.08 9.23
C PHE A 178 21.75 -1.13 8.42
N ASP A 179 22.00 0.19 8.45
CA ASP A 179 21.27 1.15 7.60
C ASP A 179 21.47 0.82 6.11
N TYR A 180 22.70 0.51 5.69
CA TYR A 180 23.02 0.17 4.30
C TYR A 180 22.48 -1.21 3.90
N VAL A 181 22.52 -2.18 4.82
CA VAL A 181 21.94 -3.52 4.59
C VAL A 181 20.44 -3.43 4.40
N VAL A 182 19.73 -2.70 5.27
CA VAL A 182 18.27 -2.51 5.16
C VAL A 182 17.93 -1.72 3.90
N ALA A 183 18.71 -0.68 3.55
CA ALA A 183 18.53 0.05 2.30
C ALA A 183 18.67 -0.85 1.08
N GLY A 184 19.67 -1.74 1.08
CA GLY A 184 19.90 -2.74 0.04
C GLY A 184 18.72 -3.72 -0.10
N PHE A 185 18.19 -4.23 1.01
CA PHE A 185 16.99 -5.09 0.99
C PHE A 185 15.74 -4.33 0.50
N MET A 186 15.53 -3.10 0.95
CA MET A 186 14.40 -2.29 0.49
C MET A 186 14.49 -2.06 -1.04
N LEU A 187 15.66 -1.71 -1.56
CA LEU A 187 15.87 -1.56 -3.01
C LEU A 187 15.65 -2.88 -3.75
N PHE A 188 16.14 -4.00 -3.21
CA PHE A 188 15.88 -5.33 -3.77
C PHE A 188 14.38 -5.62 -3.88
N PHE A 189 13.59 -5.35 -2.83
CA PHE A 189 12.15 -5.57 -2.89
C PHE A 189 11.42 -4.59 -3.82
N ILE A 190 11.88 -3.35 -3.97
CA ILE A 190 11.36 -2.42 -4.99
C ILE A 190 11.56 -2.99 -6.40
N LEU A 191 12.74 -3.53 -6.70
CA LEU A 191 13.04 -4.15 -8.00
C LEU A 191 12.28 -5.46 -8.21
N TYR A 192 12.14 -6.26 -7.17
CA TYR A 192 11.35 -7.50 -7.20
C TYR A 192 9.88 -7.20 -7.51
N GLU A 193 9.32 -6.18 -6.87
CA GLU A 193 7.94 -5.74 -7.10
C GLU A 193 7.76 -5.20 -8.53
N ALA A 194 8.69 -4.37 -9.00
CA ALA A 194 8.68 -3.89 -10.38
C ALA A 194 8.66 -5.06 -11.38
N THR A 195 9.47 -6.09 -11.13
CA THR A 195 9.51 -7.30 -11.97
C THR A 195 8.17 -8.04 -11.94
N ALA A 196 7.56 -8.23 -10.77
CA ALA A 196 6.27 -8.88 -10.63
C ALA A 196 5.16 -8.12 -11.37
N ASP A 197 5.14 -6.80 -11.24
CA ASP A 197 4.17 -5.92 -11.89
C ASP A 197 4.34 -5.92 -13.42
N ILE A 198 5.58 -5.88 -13.94
CA ILE A 198 5.88 -5.97 -15.37
C ILE A 198 5.43 -7.32 -15.94
N GLN A 199 5.69 -8.42 -15.24
CA GLN A 199 5.21 -9.75 -15.66
C GLN A 199 3.69 -9.78 -15.77
N HIS A 200 3.00 -9.25 -14.77
CA HIS A 200 1.54 -9.19 -14.76
C HIS A 200 1.00 -8.26 -15.85
N TRP A 201 1.59 -7.07 -16.01
CA TRP A 201 1.22 -6.12 -17.05
C TRP A 201 1.36 -6.72 -18.44
N ASN A 202 2.50 -7.34 -18.75
CA ASN A 202 2.75 -7.96 -20.04
C ASN A 202 1.75 -9.08 -20.35
N PHE A 203 1.42 -9.89 -19.35
CA PHE A 203 0.41 -10.95 -19.50
C PHE A 203 -0.98 -10.36 -19.79
N GLN A 204 -1.42 -9.40 -18.99
CA GLN A 204 -2.75 -8.80 -19.16
C GLN A 204 -2.87 -8.01 -20.47
N SER A 205 -1.88 -7.21 -20.81
CA SER A 205 -1.89 -6.42 -22.05
C SER A 205 -1.98 -7.31 -23.28
N LYS A 206 -1.17 -8.38 -23.36
CA LYS A 206 -1.24 -9.33 -24.49
C LYS A 206 -2.57 -10.08 -24.52
N LYS A 207 -3.10 -10.48 -23.38
CA LYS A 207 -4.42 -11.12 -23.29
C LYS A 207 -5.52 -10.21 -23.82
N TRP A 208 -5.54 -8.93 -23.40
CA TRP A 208 -6.52 -7.98 -23.86
C TRP A 208 -6.37 -7.60 -25.34
N GLN A 209 -5.13 -7.51 -25.87
CA GLN A 209 -4.90 -7.33 -27.30
C GLN A 209 -5.56 -8.44 -28.13
N LYS A 210 -5.39 -9.71 -27.72
CA LYS A 210 -6.03 -10.86 -28.38
C LYS A 210 -7.57 -10.79 -28.34
N ILE A 211 -8.12 -10.45 -27.17
CA ILE A 211 -9.58 -10.30 -27.00
C ILE A 211 -10.13 -9.22 -27.93
N HIS A 212 -9.48 -8.04 -27.99
CA HIS A 212 -9.91 -6.94 -28.83
C HIS A 212 -9.71 -7.22 -30.33
N ALA A 213 -8.75 -8.05 -30.69
CA ALA A 213 -8.56 -8.53 -32.07
C ALA A 213 -9.53 -9.65 -32.47
N GLY A 214 -10.38 -10.12 -31.54
CA GLY A 214 -11.28 -11.27 -31.81
C GLY A 214 -10.55 -12.61 -31.93
N GLU A 215 -9.27 -12.68 -31.50
CA GLU A 215 -8.48 -13.89 -31.55
C GLU A 215 -8.87 -14.87 -30.43
N PRO A 216 -8.92 -16.18 -30.70
CA PRO A 216 -9.17 -17.17 -29.65
C PRO A 216 -8.02 -17.18 -28.64
N LEU A 217 -8.36 -17.17 -27.36
CA LEU A 217 -7.38 -17.35 -26.30
C LEU A 217 -6.89 -18.80 -26.26
N SER A 218 -5.57 -19.00 -26.24
CA SER A 218 -4.94 -20.32 -26.17
C SER A 218 -3.83 -20.36 -25.12
N GLY A 219 -3.50 -21.54 -24.64
CA GLY A 219 -2.44 -21.77 -23.67
C GLY A 219 -2.64 -20.96 -22.38
N ASP A 220 -1.64 -20.24 -21.95
CA ASP A 220 -1.68 -19.49 -20.69
C ASP A 220 -2.78 -18.40 -20.65
N TYR A 221 -3.09 -17.79 -21.79
CA TYR A 221 -4.14 -16.76 -21.86
C TYR A 221 -5.55 -17.35 -21.70
N GLN A 222 -5.75 -18.64 -22.06
CA GLN A 222 -7.02 -19.33 -21.87
C GLN A 222 -7.33 -19.56 -20.39
N LYS A 223 -6.30 -19.83 -19.56
CA LYS A 223 -6.47 -19.90 -18.10
C LYS A 223 -6.97 -18.58 -17.50
N GLY A 224 -6.58 -17.45 -18.09
CA GLY A 224 -7.03 -16.11 -17.75
C GLY A 224 -6.25 -15.43 -16.64
N PHE A 225 -5.37 -16.10 -15.94
CA PHE A 225 -4.49 -15.56 -14.88
C PHE A 225 -3.04 -16.00 -15.09
N LEU A 226 -2.10 -15.24 -14.52
CA LEU A 226 -0.66 -15.51 -14.62
C LEU A 226 -0.23 -16.46 -13.52
N ASP A 227 0.41 -17.59 -13.89
CA ASP A 227 0.98 -18.59 -13.00
C ASP A 227 2.44 -18.94 -13.32
N LYS A 228 3.14 -18.03 -14.00
CA LYS A 228 4.55 -18.18 -14.45
C LYS A 228 5.44 -17.08 -13.89
N GLY A 229 6.76 -17.26 -14.00
CA GLY A 229 7.74 -16.33 -13.45
C GLY A 229 7.64 -16.25 -11.92
N LEU A 230 7.63 -15.06 -11.35
CA LEU A 230 7.47 -14.88 -9.90
C LEU A 230 6.10 -15.36 -9.39
N TRP A 231 5.08 -15.32 -10.25
CA TRP A 231 3.72 -15.79 -9.96
C TRP A 231 3.60 -17.31 -9.87
N ALA A 232 4.60 -18.07 -10.29
CA ALA A 232 4.66 -19.51 -10.07
C ALA A 232 4.97 -19.86 -8.60
N TYR A 233 5.64 -19.00 -7.88
CA TYR A 233 6.12 -19.23 -6.51
C TYR A 233 5.29 -18.53 -5.45
N SER A 234 4.63 -17.44 -5.83
CA SER A 234 3.70 -16.68 -4.99
C SER A 234 2.51 -16.24 -5.84
N ARG A 235 1.29 -16.31 -5.27
CA ARG A 235 0.08 -15.80 -5.95
C ARG A 235 -0.01 -14.28 -5.95
N HIS A 236 0.74 -13.63 -5.04
CA HIS A 236 0.83 -12.18 -4.90
C HIS A 236 2.27 -11.75 -4.64
N PRO A 237 3.19 -11.97 -5.60
CA PRO A 237 4.60 -11.64 -5.40
C PRO A 237 4.83 -10.13 -5.23
N ASN A 238 4.01 -9.29 -5.88
CA ASN A 238 4.02 -7.84 -5.69
C ASN A 238 3.56 -7.44 -4.27
N TYR A 239 2.52 -8.06 -3.72
CA TYR A 239 2.09 -7.80 -2.33
C TYR A 239 3.12 -8.26 -1.31
N PHE A 240 3.82 -9.36 -1.58
CA PHE A 240 4.94 -9.79 -0.75
C PHE A 240 6.05 -8.75 -0.72
N ALA A 241 6.42 -8.24 -1.89
CA ALA A 241 7.45 -7.21 -2.00
C ALA A 241 7.02 -5.90 -1.32
N GLU A 242 5.80 -5.44 -1.56
CA GLU A 242 5.25 -4.22 -0.95
C GLU A 242 5.28 -4.28 0.59
N GLN A 243 4.83 -5.40 1.16
CA GLN A 243 4.90 -5.62 2.61
C GLN A 243 6.35 -5.61 3.10
N SER A 244 7.26 -6.25 2.36
CA SER A 244 8.69 -6.31 2.71
C SER A 244 9.37 -4.94 2.63
N ILE A 245 8.99 -4.09 1.67
CA ILE A 245 9.48 -2.70 1.54
C ILE A 245 9.15 -1.92 2.81
N TRP A 246 7.90 -1.97 3.29
CA TRP A 246 7.48 -1.22 4.47
C TRP A 246 7.98 -1.83 5.79
N ILE A 247 8.25 -3.14 5.82
CA ILE A 247 9.01 -3.76 6.92
C ILE A 247 10.45 -3.22 6.94
N CYS A 248 11.13 -3.16 5.80
CA CYS A 248 12.47 -2.55 5.71
C CYS A 248 12.43 -1.08 6.13
N PHE A 249 11.41 -0.32 5.72
CA PHE A 249 11.24 1.06 6.12
C PHE A 249 11.07 1.20 7.65
N TYR A 250 10.32 0.30 8.28
CA TYR A 250 10.21 0.24 9.73
C TYR A 250 11.55 -0.08 10.42
N LEU A 251 12.36 -0.96 9.84
CA LEU A 251 13.67 -1.32 10.41
C LEU A 251 14.63 -0.13 10.53
N PHE A 252 14.50 0.91 9.70
CA PHE A 252 15.26 2.16 9.91
C PHE A 252 14.94 2.81 11.25
N SER A 253 13.70 2.77 11.71
CA SER A 253 13.33 3.28 13.04
C SER A 253 13.91 2.42 14.16
N VAL A 254 13.97 1.11 13.97
CA VAL A 254 14.61 0.17 14.90
C VAL A 254 16.11 0.45 15.03
N ILE A 255 16.79 0.65 13.90
CA ILE A 255 18.23 0.96 13.87
C ILE A 255 18.49 2.32 14.54
N ALA A 256 17.63 3.30 14.31
CA ALA A 256 17.76 4.64 14.87
C ALA A 256 17.58 4.65 16.39
N SER A 257 16.54 3.99 16.89
CA SER A 257 16.17 3.98 18.31
C SER A 257 16.85 2.92 19.16
N GLY A 258 17.31 1.82 18.53
CA GLY A 258 17.74 0.60 19.23
C GLY A 258 16.59 -0.26 19.75
N GLU A 259 15.33 0.14 19.53
CA GLU A 259 14.14 -0.55 20.02
C GLU A 259 13.50 -1.40 18.92
N TRP A 260 13.45 -2.73 19.11
CA TRP A 260 12.83 -3.65 18.15
C TRP A 260 11.34 -3.41 17.96
N ILE A 261 10.66 -2.93 19.00
CA ILE A 261 9.24 -2.59 18.98
C ILE A 261 9.11 -1.15 19.46
N ASN A 262 8.72 -0.27 18.55
CA ASN A 262 8.36 1.11 18.87
C ASN A 262 6.97 1.42 18.31
N TRP A 263 6.37 2.53 18.73
CA TRP A 263 5.00 2.89 18.42
C TRP A 263 4.68 2.98 16.90
N SER A 264 5.69 3.26 16.06
CA SER A 264 5.49 3.39 14.61
C SER A 264 5.25 2.05 13.90
N ILE A 265 5.42 0.91 14.59
CA ILE A 265 5.13 -0.44 14.04
C ILE A 265 3.66 -0.59 13.64
N ALA A 266 2.76 0.19 14.26
CA ALA A 266 1.31 0.09 14.03
C ALA A 266 0.94 0.23 12.55
N GLY A 267 1.57 1.16 11.83
CA GLY A 267 1.34 1.35 10.40
C GLY A 267 1.74 0.14 9.55
N CYS A 268 2.89 -0.45 9.86
CA CYS A 268 3.37 -1.65 9.19
C CYS A 268 2.41 -2.83 9.41
N LEU A 269 2.00 -3.09 10.65
CA LEU A 269 1.06 -4.16 10.97
C LEU A 269 -0.30 -3.98 10.28
N LEU A 270 -0.82 -2.76 10.25
CA LEU A 270 -2.07 -2.44 9.55
C LEU A 270 -1.97 -2.69 8.05
N LEU A 271 -0.83 -2.36 7.46
CA LEU A 271 -0.59 -2.63 6.05
C LEU A 271 -0.61 -4.13 5.75
N LEU A 272 0.00 -4.97 6.59
CA LEU A 272 -0.06 -6.43 6.46
C LEU A 272 -1.50 -6.95 6.52
N VAL A 273 -2.31 -6.43 7.44
CA VAL A 273 -3.75 -6.77 7.55
C VAL A 273 -4.52 -6.34 6.31
N LEU A 274 -4.24 -5.13 5.78
CA LEU A 274 -4.86 -4.65 4.55
C LEU A 274 -4.56 -5.57 3.36
N PHE A 275 -3.30 -5.96 3.17
CA PHE A 275 -2.92 -6.85 2.07
C PHE A 275 -3.52 -8.24 2.21
N ARG A 276 -3.66 -8.75 3.44
CA ARG A 276 -4.39 -10.00 3.67
C ARG A 276 -5.84 -9.89 3.20
N GLY A 277 -6.55 -8.84 3.59
CA GLY A 277 -7.94 -8.60 3.16
C GLY A 277 -8.07 -8.37 1.65
N SER A 278 -7.16 -7.60 1.06
CA SER A 278 -7.13 -7.32 -0.38
C SER A 278 -6.88 -8.58 -1.20
N SER A 279 -5.96 -9.45 -0.74
CA SER A 279 -5.71 -10.74 -1.41
C SER A 279 -6.91 -11.67 -1.31
N ASP A 280 -7.58 -11.76 -0.15
CA ASP A 280 -8.80 -12.58 0.00
C ASP A 280 -9.89 -12.13 -0.97
N PHE A 281 -10.08 -10.81 -1.12
CA PHE A 281 -11.06 -10.25 -2.06
C PHE A 281 -10.68 -10.54 -3.52
N GLY A 282 -9.44 -10.25 -3.94
CA GLY A 282 -8.97 -10.49 -5.30
C GLY A 282 -9.00 -11.97 -5.69
N GLU A 283 -8.58 -12.85 -4.78
CA GLU A 283 -8.64 -14.31 -5.00
C GLU A 283 -10.07 -14.84 -5.12
N SER A 284 -11.02 -14.27 -4.35
CA SER A 284 -12.42 -14.66 -4.47
C SER A 284 -13.00 -14.30 -5.84
N LEU A 285 -12.66 -13.15 -6.39
CA LEU A 285 -13.07 -12.74 -7.74
C LEU A 285 -12.44 -13.65 -8.81
N SER A 286 -11.15 -13.95 -8.67
CA SER A 286 -10.43 -14.83 -9.60
C SER A 286 -10.95 -16.25 -9.57
N ALA A 287 -11.21 -16.82 -8.39
CA ALA A 287 -11.74 -18.16 -8.21
C ALA A 287 -13.19 -18.33 -8.75
N ASN A 288 -13.97 -17.25 -8.74
CA ASN A 288 -15.30 -17.26 -9.34
C ASN A 288 -15.26 -17.12 -10.87
N LYS A 289 -14.19 -16.49 -11.39
CA LYS A 289 -14.05 -16.22 -12.83
C LYS A 289 -13.32 -17.35 -13.58
N TYR A 290 -12.34 -17.99 -12.96
CA TYR A 290 -11.42 -18.94 -13.60
C TYR A 290 -11.49 -20.29 -12.90
N SER A 291 -11.88 -21.34 -13.63
CA SER A 291 -12.07 -22.71 -13.09
C SER A 291 -10.80 -23.30 -12.46
N GLU A 292 -9.63 -23.07 -13.10
CA GLU A 292 -8.34 -23.61 -12.66
C GLU A 292 -7.70 -22.80 -11.49
N TYR A 293 -8.27 -21.67 -11.10
CA TYR A 293 -7.66 -20.80 -10.08
C TYR A 293 -7.61 -21.46 -8.69
N LYS A 294 -8.60 -22.27 -8.37
CA LYS A 294 -8.62 -23.03 -7.10
C LYS A 294 -7.46 -24.03 -6.98
N ASP A 295 -7.05 -24.64 -8.10
CA ASP A 295 -5.90 -25.56 -8.10
C ASP A 295 -4.57 -24.80 -8.02
N TYR A 296 -4.49 -23.61 -8.60
CA TYR A 296 -3.39 -22.70 -8.41
C TYR A 296 -3.26 -22.26 -6.92
N GLN A 297 -4.38 -21.96 -6.26
CA GLN A 297 -4.40 -21.64 -4.81
C GLN A 297 -3.85 -22.79 -3.95
N LYS A 298 -4.14 -24.05 -4.31
CA LYS A 298 -3.64 -25.24 -3.57
C LYS A 298 -2.13 -25.46 -3.78
N LYS A 299 -1.62 -25.13 -4.96
CA LYS A 299 -0.23 -25.44 -5.35
C LYS A 299 0.75 -24.33 -4.97
N THR A 300 0.33 -23.07 -5.01
CA THR A 300 1.20 -21.90 -4.91
C THR A 300 0.98 -21.14 -3.61
N ALA A 301 2.06 -20.70 -2.96
CA ALA A 301 2.04 -19.88 -1.75
C ALA A 301 1.30 -18.56 -1.99
N ARG A 302 0.70 -17.99 -0.94
CA ARG A 302 -0.04 -16.72 -1.08
C ARG A 302 0.89 -15.53 -1.25
N PHE A 303 1.80 -15.31 -0.31
CA PHE A 303 2.73 -14.18 -0.29
C PHE A 303 4.18 -14.66 -0.37
N ILE A 304 4.71 -15.23 0.71
CA ILE A 304 6.12 -15.62 0.80
C ILE A 304 6.37 -16.77 -0.16
N PRO A 305 7.28 -16.60 -1.15
CA PRO A 305 7.60 -17.66 -2.09
C PRO A 305 7.93 -18.98 -1.39
N PHE A 306 7.39 -20.06 -1.91
CA PHE A 306 7.56 -21.45 -1.41
C PHE A 306 6.90 -21.75 -0.06
N LEU A 307 6.47 -20.76 0.73
CA LEU A 307 5.87 -20.97 2.04
C LEU A 307 4.34 -21.07 1.93
N LYS A 308 3.82 -22.28 1.99
CA LYS A 308 2.38 -22.54 2.04
C LYS A 308 1.92 -22.46 3.51
N LEU A 309 1.33 -21.34 3.90
CA LEU A 309 0.66 -21.11 5.18
C LEU A 309 -0.87 -21.22 5.01
#